data_83b7bfa6f941268a5679575d23793a36
#
_entry.id   83b7bfa6f941268a5679575d23793a36
#
_cell.length_a   1.000
_cell.length_b   1.000
_cell.length_c   1.000
_cell.angle_alpha   90.00
_cell.angle_beta   90.00
_cell.angle_gamma   90.00
#
_symmetry.space_group_name_H-M   'P 1'
#
loop_
_entity.id
_entity.type
_entity.pdbx_description
1 polymer ?
#
loop_
_entity_poly.entity_id
_entity_poly.type
_entity_poly.pdbx_seq_one_letter_code
_entity_poly.pdbx_strand_id
1 'polypeptide(L)'
;MDSAQTETFDNNKKRSFLKNVLVVLISNLFSVVSGVLISFIIPKVLGVSEYGYYKTFTLYCSYLGILHFGFVDGIYLKFAGKRYEELDKRQFRTFTRFLFALESVVTLILLGVSFLFLNTVYFLVFLFVSLNVLATNFITYFEFISQITMRFKRMTVRNVIRCTLNILSVSVLFVLYTFRGVTIYNSVYVSIVLAINYVLAIWYVVSYRQIVFGQCTGFRAEKDTLFFFFKVGIPLLLSNLVAQLIFVVDQQFVNLAFDNDTYSVYAFAYNMISLITIATGAISTVLYPTLKTIDEKSITKNYAKINSLLLMFVGFCLVAYYPLVFIVRRFLPNYGGALPTFLIILPGVLISSSISVIKYNCYKTFGKINNYFVKSIAALALAVAADLTVYAVFQNTASISIVSIFVLLFWYVLVELYFVKAYRVGWIANLLYILLVLAAFYGISFIPNVFLGAGAYLLAYAAITLCLFHGEIKDLLGRLKQRKQTPADTAEPQ
;
A
#
# COMPACT_ATOMS: atom_id res chain seq x y z
N MET A 1 -47.77 5.81 1.98
CA MET A 1 -47.01 4.60 2.39
C MET A 1 -45.63 4.47 1.75
N ASP A 2 -45.25 5.31 0.76
CA ASP A 2 -43.96 5.18 0.03
C ASP A 2 -42.73 5.90 0.64
N SER A 3 -42.92 6.97 1.41
CA SER A 3 -41.81 7.73 1.96
C SER A 3 -41.07 7.00 3.10
N ALA A 4 -41.79 6.35 3.98
CA ALA A 4 -41.21 5.59 5.11
C ALA A 4 -40.47 4.30 4.65
N GLN A 5 -40.93 3.66 3.55
CA GLN A 5 -40.19 2.53 2.98
C GLN A 5 -38.92 2.94 2.26
N THR A 6 -38.88 4.13 1.65
CA THR A 6 -37.67 4.68 0.99
C THR A 6 -36.63 5.10 2.01
N GLU A 7 -37.02 5.73 3.12
CA GLU A 7 -36.10 6.11 4.22
C GLU A 7 -35.55 4.89 4.97
N THR A 8 -36.35 3.87 5.23
CA THR A 8 -35.86 2.62 5.86
C THR A 8 -34.91 1.85 4.95
N PHE A 9 -35.15 1.86 3.63
CA PHE A 9 -34.27 1.23 2.64
C PHE A 9 -32.91 1.96 2.55
N ASP A 10 -32.91 3.28 2.62
CA ASP A 10 -31.70 4.10 2.57
C ASP A 10 -30.88 4.00 3.88
N ASN A 11 -31.54 3.94 5.02
CA ASN A 11 -30.91 3.72 6.33
C ASN A 11 -30.30 2.30 6.44
N ASN A 12 -30.93 1.28 5.90
CA ASN A 12 -30.40 -0.08 5.87
C ASN A 12 -29.16 -0.18 4.93
N LYS A 13 -29.16 0.52 3.81
CA LYS A 13 -27.98 0.62 2.93
C LYS A 13 -26.81 1.34 3.62
N LYS A 14 -27.07 2.47 4.28
CA LYS A 14 -26.05 3.20 5.06
C LYS A 14 -25.48 2.36 6.20
N ARG A 15 -26.33 1.64 6.94
CA ARG A 15 -25.91 0.74 8.02
C ARG A 15 -25.08 -0.44 7.53
N SER A 16 -25.46 -1.04 6.40
CA SER A 16 -24.70 -2.11 5.75
C SER A 16 -23.36 -1.62 5.22
N PHE A 17 -23.30 -0.43 4.63
CA PHE A 17 -22.07 0.20 4.18
C PHE A 17 -21.13 0.49 5.34
N LEU A 18 -21.61 1.11 6.42
CA LEU A 18 -20.82 1.39 7.62
C LEU A 18 -20.28 0.09 8.26
N LYS A 19 -21.09 -0.95 8.32
CA LYS A 19 -20.66 -2.27 8.82
C LYS A 19 -19.53 -2.85 7.96
N ASN A 20 -19.64 -2.76 6.64
CA ASN A 20 -18.60 -3.24 5.72
C ASN A 20 -17.30 -2.45 5.89
N VAL A 21 -17.39 -1.12 6.04
CA VAL A 21 -16.23 -0.25 6.30
C VAL A 21 -15.56 -0.61 7.63
N LEU A 22 -16.32 -0.81 8.70
CA LEU A 22 -15.78 -1.21 10.00
C LEU A 22 -15.08 -2.58 9.95
N VAL A 23 -15.65 -3.54 9.24
CA VAL A 23 -15.06 -4.87 9.05
C VAL A 23 -13.72 -4.78 8.33
N VAL A 24 -13.62 -3.93 7.29
CA VAL A 24 -12.37 -3.68 6.57
C VAL A 24 -11.34 -2.97 7.47
N LEU A 25 -11.76 -1.97 8.25
CA LEU A 25 -10.87 -1.25 9.18
C LEU A 25 -10.29 -2.18 10.26
N ILE A 26 -11.11 -3.05 10.87
CA ILE A 26 -10.65 -4.05 11.86
C ILE A 26 -9.64 -5.01 11.23
N SER A 27 -9.92 -5.48 10.01
CA SER A 27 -8.99 -6.35 9.26
C SER A 27 -7.65 -5.66 8.98
N ASN A 28 -7.69 -4.37 8.62
CA ASN A 28 -6.48 -3.59 8.39
C ASN A 28 -5.69 -3.37 9.67
N LEU A 29 -6.36 -3.13 10.80
CA LEU A 29 -5.71 -3.03 12.11
C LEU A 29 -4.99 -4.35 12.47
N PHE A 30 -5.63 -5.50 12.23
CA PHE A 30 -5.00 -6.81 12.43
C PHE A 30 -3.78 -7.01 11.51
N SER A 31 -3.85 -6.50 10.28
CA SER A 31 -2.70 -6.50 9.36
C SER A 31 -1.54 -5.63 9.87
N VAL A 32 -1.83 -4.48 10.48
CA VAL A 32 -0.79 -3.63 11.09
C VAL A 32 -0.08 -4.38 12.21
N VAL A 33 -0.83 -5.00 13.12
CA VAL A 33 -0.25 -5.78 14.23
C VAL A 33 0.61 -6.93 13.69
N SER A 34 0.09 -7.71 12.73
CA SER A 34 0.85 -8.77 12.05
C SER A 34 2.11 -8.22 11.38
N GLY A 35 2.00 -7.09 10.69
CA GLY A 35 3.12 -6.43 10.02
C GLY A 35 4.21 -6.00 11.00
N VAL A 36 3.85 -5.42 12.14
CA VAL A 36 4.80 -5.03 13.20
C VAL A 36 5.59 -6.25 13.69
N LEU A 37 4.90 -7.35 14.04
CA LEU A 37 5.55 -8.57 14.52
C LEU A 37 6.53 -9.13 13.47
N ILE A 38 6.10 -9.26 12.23
CA ILE A 38 6.94 -9.77 11.13
C ILE A 38 8.14 -8.86 10.91
N SER A 39 7.94 -7.54 10.94
CA SER A 39 8.97 -6.53 10.67
C SER A 39 10.16 -6.57 11.64
N PHE A 40 9.97 -7.07 12.86
CA PHE A 40 11.06 -7.16 13.84
C PHE A 40 11.57 -8.59 14.05
N ILE A 41 10.69 -9.58 13.94
CA ILE A 41 11.08 -10.98 14.18
C ILE A 41 11.87 -11.54 12.99
N ILE A 42 11.41 -11.33 11.76
CA ILE A 42 12.06 -11.93 10.58
C ILE A 42 13.48 -11.43 10.36
N PRO A 43 13.81 -10.11 10.45
CA PRO A 43 15.20 -9.67 10.39
C PRO A 43 16.09 -10.31 11.45
N LYS A 44 15.56 -10.53 12.66
CA LYS A 44 16.30 -11.16 13.76
C LYS A 44 16.58 -12.64 13.49
N VAL A 45 15.59 -13.35 12.96
CA VAL A 45 15.67 -14.81 12.72
C VAL A 45 16.53 -15.13 11.51
N LEU A 46 16.45 -14.34 10.44
CA LEU A 46 17.21 -14.54 9.21
C LEU A 46 18.66 -13.99 9.31
N GLY A 47 18.87 -12.93 10.07
CA GLY A 47 20.13 -12.16 9.99
C GLY A 47 20.19 -11.28 8.75
N VAL A 48 21.29 -10.51 8.62
CA VAL A 48 21.38 -9.45 7.61
C VAL A 48 21.39 -10.02 6.19
N SER A 49 22.25 -10.99 5.88
CA SER A 49 22.44 -11.50 4.53
C SER A 49 21.19 -12.23 4.01
N GLU A 50 20.65 -13.17 4.79
CA GLU A 50 19.44 -13.92 4.41
C GLU A 50 18.20 -13.02 4.30
N TYR A 51 18.13 -11.98 5.13
CA TYR A 51 17.07 -10.98 5.03
C TYR A 51 17.18 -10.14 3.75
N GLY A 52 18.38 -9.86 3.26
CA GLY A 52 18.60 -9.20 1.97
C GLY A 52 17.99 -10.00 0.81
N TYR A 53 18.25 -11.30 0.72
CA TYR A 53 17.66 -12.17 -0.30
C TYR A 53 16.12 -12.23 -0.18
N TYR A 54 15.60 -12.32 1.04
CA TYR A 54 14.15 -12.22 1.27
C TYR A 54 13.59 -10.87 0.79
N LYS A 55 14.29 -9.77 1.02
CA LYS A 55 13.86 -8.45 0.57
C LYS A 55 13.94 -8.29 -0.95
N THR A 56 14.94 -8.89 -1.58
CA THR A 56 15.00 -9.00 -3.05
C THR A 56 13.79 -9.77 -3.58
N PHE A 57 13.44 -10.91 -2.97
CA PHE A 57 12.22 -11.63 -3.33
C PHE A 57 10.96 -10.75 -3.20
N THR A 58 10.78 -10.04 -2.08
CA THR A 58 9.60 -9.19 -1.89
C THR A 58 9.56 -8.00 -2.85
N LEU A 59 10.71 -7.41 -3.18
CA LEU A 59 10.82 -6.32 -4.14
C LEU A 59 10.34 -6.77 -5.54
N TYR A 60 10.86 -7.89 -6.06
CA TYR A 60 10.42 -8.41 -7.36
C TYR A 60 8.97 -8.93 -7.32
N CYS A 61 8.50 -9.49 -6.20
CA CYS A 61 7.10 -9.84 -6.03
C CYS A 61 6.16 -8.63 -6.11
N SER A 62 6.61 -7.44 -5.75
CA SER A 62 5.80 -6.22 -5.87
C SER A 62 5.45 -5.86 -7.32
N TYR A 63 6.21 -6.36 -8.29
CA TYR A 63 5.97 -6.14 -9.72
C TYR A 63 5.09 -7.21 -10.37
N LEU A 64 4.76 -8.31 -9.70
CA LEU A 64 4.02 -9.43 -10.32
C LEU A 64 2.63 -9.04 -10.81
N GLY A 65 2.01 -8.04 -10.19
CA GLY A 65 0.72 -7.51 -10.65
C GLY A 65 0.73 -6.93 -12.08
N ILE A 66 1.91 -6.62 -12.65
CA ILE A 66 2.02 -6.15 -14.02
C ILE A 66 1.74 -7.29 -15.01
N LEU A 67 2.04 -8.52 -14.62
CA LEU A 67 2.09 -9.70 -15.50
C LEU A 67 0.71 -10.18 -15.97
N HIS A 68 -0.39 -9.69 -15.35
CA HIS A 68 -1.73 -9.90 -15.91
C HIS A 68 -2.08 -8.89 -17.02
N PHE A 69 -1.12 -8.01 -17.42
CA PHE A 69 -1.22 -7.08 -18.55
C PHE A 69 -2.50 -6.22 -18.56
N GLY A 70 -3.02 -5.83 -17.41
CA GLY A 70 -4.26 -5.05 -17.29
C GLY A 70 -5.56 -5.85 -17.49
N PHE A 71 -5.49 -7.15 -17.76
CA PHE A 71 -6.67 -7.99 -17.95
C PHE A 71 -7.62 -7.92 -16.76
N VAL A 72 -7.08 -8.04 -15.55
CA VAL A 72 -7.84 -7.98 -14.30
C VAL A 72 -8.41 -6.58 -14.05
N ASP A 73 -7.65 -5.53 -14.38
CA ASP A 73 -8.10 -4.13 -14.30
C ASP A 73 -9.25 -3.85 -15.28
N GLY A 74 -9.20 -4.42 -16.49
CA GLY A 74 -10.27 -4.29 -17.48
C GLY A 74 -11.58 -4.92 -17.01
N ILE A 75 -11.51 -6.08 -16.36
CA ILE A 75 -12.68 -6.72 -15.72
C ILE A 75 -13.23 -5.81 -14.61
N TYR A 76 -12.34 -5.27 -13.77
CA TYR A 76 -12.74 -4.34 -12.71
C TYR A 76 -13.50 -3.13 -13.26
N LEU A 77 -13.00 -2.49 -14.31
CA LEU A 77 -13.64 -1.31 -14.92
C LEU A 77 -15.00 -1.63 -15.55
N LYS A 78 -15.14 -2.79 -16.22
CA LYS A 78 -16.36 -3.16 -16.94
C LYS A 78 -17.50 -3.58 -15.99
N PHE A 79 -17.17 -4.25 -14.89
CA PHE A 79 -18.16 -4.89 -14.02
C PHE A 79 -18.33 -4.21 -12.65
N ALA A 80 -17.65 -3.09 -12.39
CA ALA A 80 -17.78 -2.37 -11.12
C ALA A 80 -19.23 -2.01 -10.80
N GLY A 81 -19.67 -2.36 -9.57
CA GLY A 81 -21.00 -2.07 -9.06
C GLY A 81 -22.07 -3.13 -9.37
N LYS A 82 -21.75 -4.19 -10.13
CA LYS A 82 -22.65 -5.31 -10.35
C LYS A 82 -22.71 -6.22 -9.12
N ARG A 83 -23.87 -6.83 -8.88
CA ARG A 83 -23.99 -7.90 -7.87
C ARG A 83 -23.42 -9.20 -8.41
N TYR A 84 -22.90 -10.05 -7.52
CA TYR A 84 -22.32 -11.34 -7.93
C TYR A 84 -23.32 -12.26 -8.65
N GLU A 85 -24.58 -12.18 -8.29
CA GLU A 85 -25.68 -12.92 -8.89
C GLU A 85 -25.97 -12.51 -10.34
N GLU A 86 -25.70 -11.24 -10.66
CA GLU A 86 -25.88 -10.63 -12.00
C GLU A 86 -24.73 -10.98 -12.96
N LEU A 87 -23.62 -11.54 -12.45
CA LEU A 87 -22.52 -11.95 -13.30
C LEU A 87 -22.86 -13.22 -14.07
N ASP A 88 -22.65 -13.22 -15.39
CA ASP A 88 -22.73 -14.45 -16.18
C ASP A 88 -21.61 -15.42 -15.80
N LYS A 89 -22.00 -16.50 -15.12
CA LYS A 89 -21.05 -17.50 -14.60
C LYS A 89 -20.30 -18.21 -15.72
N ARG A 90 -20.93 -18.45 -16.88
CA ARG A 90 -20.29 -19.11 -18.04
C ARG A 90 -19.19 -18.22 -18.63
N GLN A 91 -19.51 -16.94 -18.80
CA GLN A 91 -18.56 -15.94 -19.27
C GLN A 91 -17.38 -15.78 -18.31
N PHE A 92 -17.63 -15.65 -16.99
CA PHE A 92 -16.56 -15.53 -16.01
C PHE A 92 -15.68 -16.79 -15.90
N ARG A 93 -16.21 -17.99 -16.16
CA ARG A 93 -15.39 -19.21 -16.28
C ARG A 93 -14.44 -19.13 -17.46
N THR A 94 -14.86 -18.56 -18.58
CA THR A 94 -13.95 -18.31 -19.72
C THR A 94 -12.83 -17.34 -19.31
N PHE A 95 -13.17 -16.24 -18.62
CA PHE A 95 -12.17 -15.27 -18.15
C PHE A 95 -11.19 -15.88 -17.14
N THR A 96 -11.67 -16.68 -16.20
CA THR A 96 -10.82 -17.38 -15.22
C THR A 96 -9.86 -18.37 -15.90
N ARG A 97 -10.34 -19.15 -16.87
CA ARG A 97 -9.51 -20.10 -17.64
C ARG A 97 -8.49 -19.39 -18.52
N PHE A 98 -8.89 -18.25 -19.13
CA PHE A 98 -7.97 -17.45 -19.92
C PHE A 98 -6.86 -16.88 -19.05
N LEU A 99 -7.19 -16.30 -17.89
CA LEU A 99 -6.20 -15.82 -16.94
C LEU A 99 -5.27 -16.94 -16.47
N PHE A 100 -5.82 -18.13 -16.16
CA PHE A 100 -5.00 -19.28 -15.76
C PHE A 100 -4.00 -19.67 -16.85
N ALA A 101 -4.44 -19.74 -18.10
CA ALA A 101 -3.55 -20.05 -19.23
C ALA A 101 -2.47 -18.98 -19.42
N LEU A 102 -2.86 -17.69 -19.38
CA LEU A 102 -1.94 -16.56 -19.49
C LEU A 102 -0.87 -16.60 -18.39
N GLU A 103 -1.29 -16.68 -17.13
CA GLU A 103 -0.37 -16.69 -15.99
C GLU A 103 0.50 -17.95 -15.93
N SER A 104 -0.01 -19.10 -16.39
CA SER A 104 0.79 -20.32 -16.52
C SER A 104 1.90 -20.15 -17.55
N VAL A 105 1.61 -19.55 -18.71
CA VAL A 105 2.62 -19.27 -19.73
C VAL A 105 3.67 -18.28 -19.19
N VAL A 106 3.24 -17.21 -18.55
CA VAL A 106 4.15 -16.22 -17.93
C VAL A 106 5.02 -16.88 -16.86
N THR A 107 4.44 -17.71 -16.00
CA THR A 107 5.16 -18.46 -14.97
C THR A 107 6.22 -19.37 -15.60
N LEU A 108 5.89 -20.12 -16.67
CA LEU A 108 6.84 -20.98 -17.37
C LEU A 108 7.99 -20.21 -18.02
N ILE A 109 7.70 -19.04 -18.60
CA ILE A 109 8.73 -18.16 -19.17
C ILE A 109 9.67 -17.68 -18.07
N LEU A 110 9.13 -17.19 -16.94
CA LEU A 110 9.94 -16.69 -15.82
C LEU A 110 10.71 -17.82 -15.13
N LEU A 111 10.16 -19.01 -15.05
CA LEU A 111 10.91 -20.20 -14.62
C LEU A 111 12.10 -20.44 -15.54
N GLY A 112 11.91 -20.40 -16.86
CA GLY A 112 13.01 -20.47 -17.83
C GLY A 112 14.07 -19.38 -17.60
N VAL A 113 13.65 -18.14 -17.36
CA VAL A 113 14.57 -17.03 -17.05
C VAL A 113 15.31 -17.26 -15.73
N SER A 114 14.70 -17.88 -14.72
CA SER A 114 15.38 -18.14 -13.44
C SER A 114 16.60 -19.04 -13.61
N PHE A 115 16.63 -19.94 -14.62
CA PHE A 115 17.79 -20.78 -14.91
C PHE A 115 19.01 -20.01 -15.40
N LEU A 116 18.86 -18.77 -15.87
CA LEU A 116 19.99 -17.89 -16.18
C LEU A 116 20.82 -17.55 -14.94
N PHE A 117 20.21 -17.67 -13.76
CA PHE A 117 20.83 -17.42 -12.46
C PHE A 117 21.29 -18.70 -11.74
N LEU A 118 21.27 -19.86 -12.40
CA LEU A 118 21.49 -21.19 -11.78
C LEU A 118 22.78 -21.27 -10.95
N ASN A 119 23.83 -20.62 -11.41
CA ASN A 119 25.14 -20.62 -10.73
C ASN A 119 25.30 -19.46 -9.74
N THR A 120 24.24 -18.79 -9.36
CA THR A 120 24.24 -17.66 -8.42
C THR A 120 23.35 -17.94 -7.22
N VAL A 121 23.60 -17.24 -6.12
CA VAL A 121 22.74 -17.28 -4.92
C VAL A 121 21.31 -16.76 -5.19
N TYR A 122 21.12 -16.01 -6.26
CA TYR A 122 19.82 -15.47 -6.67
C TYR A 122 18.91 -16.46 -7.39
N PHE A 123 19.41 -17.64 -7.78
CA PHE A 123 18.59 -18.64 -8.45
C PHE A 123 17.31 -18.97 -7.68
N LEU A 124 17.43 -19.28 -6.39
CA LEU A 124 16.27 -19.59 -5.55
C LEU A 124 15.33 -18.40 -5.39
N VAL A 125 15.88 -17.18 -5.32
CA VAL A 125 15.06 -15.96 -5.24
C VAL A 125 14.17 -15.83 -6.47
N PHE A 126 14.74 -15.90 -7.68
CA PHE A 126 13.97 -15.77 -8.93
C PHE A 126 13.09 -16.98 -9.22
N LEU A 127 13.48 -18.18 -8.79
CA LEU A 127 12.65 -19.37 -8.85
C LEU A 127 11.36 -19.16 -8.02
N PHE A 128 11.48 -18.70 -6.79
CA PHE A 128 10.33 -18.43 -5.92
C PHE A 128 9.49 -17.26 -6.42
N VAL A 129 10.10 -16.20 -6.96
CA VAL A 129 9.38 -15.09 -7.63
C VAL A 129 8.52 -15.65 -8.77
N SER A 130 9.10 -16.48 -9.63
CA SER A 130 8.39 -17.09 -10.76
C SER A 130 7.21 -17.96 -10.32
N LEU A 131 7.42 -18.81 -9.31
CA LEU A 131 6.35 -19.63 -8.73
C LEU A 131 5.25 -18.81 -8.07
N ASN A 132 5.56 -17.62 -7.57
CA ASN A 132 4.58 -16.76 -6.89
C ASN A 132 3.65 -16.00 -7.85
N VAL A 133 3.97 -15.92 -9.16
CA VAL A 133 3.17 -15.22 -10.18
C VAL A 133 1.72 -15.70 -10.17
N LEU A 134 1.54 -17.00 -10.32
CA LEU A 134 0.22 -17.62 -10.45
C LEU A 134 -0.64 -17.33 -9.19
N ALA A 135 -0.08 -17.58 -8.00
CA ALA A 135 -0.79 -17.38 -6.74
C ALA A 135 -1.19 -15.92 -6.54
N THR A 136 -0.24 -14.99 -6.76
CA THR A 136 -0.46 -13.55 -6.55
C THR A 136 -1.52 -12.98 -7.50
N ASN A 137 -1.45 -13.29 -8.80
CA ASN A 137 -2.38 -12.76 -9.79
C ASN A 137 -3.78 -13.37 -9.65
N PHE A 138 -3.89 -14.64 -9.23
CA PHE A 138 -5.18 -15.23 -8.88
C PHE A 138 -5.81 -14.60 -7.64
N ILE A 139 -5.02 -14.33 -6.59
CA ILE A 139 -5.49 -13.61 -5.42
C ILE A 139 -6.01 -12.22 -5.84
N THR A 140 -5.24 -11.47 -6.64
CA THR A 140 -5.63 -10.14 -7.15
C THR A 140 -6.92 -10.20 -7.95
N TYR A 141 -7.08 -11.18 -8.84
CA TYR A 141 -8.28 -11.40 -9.62
C TYR A 141 -9.52 -11.58 -8.75
N PHE A 142 -9.48 -12.48 -7.76
CA PHE A 142 -10.62 -12.72 -6.88
C PHE A 142 -10.85 -11.57 -5.90
N GLU A 143 -9.82 -10.82 -5.52
CA GLU A 143 -9.98 -9.58 -4.76
C GLU A 143 -10.75 -8.52 -5.56
N PHE A 144 -10.41 -8.33 -6.83
CA PHE A 144 -11.16 -7.41 -7.69
C PHE A 144 -12.60 -7.87 -7.89
N ILE A 145 -12.86 -9.16 -8.10
CA ILE A 145 -14.24 -9.70 -8.13
C ILE A 145 -14.97 -9.44 -6.82
N SER A 146 -14.29 -9.58 -5.67
CA SER A 146 -14.88 -9.28 -4.37
C SER A 146 -15.20 -7.78 -4.22
N GLN A 147 -14.34 -6.91 -4.74
CA GLN A 147 -14.54 -5.45 -4.72
C GLN A 147 -15.69 -5.03 -5.64
N ILE A 148 -15.69 -5.45 -6.91
CA ILE A 148 -16.75 -5.10 -7.87
C ILE A 148 -18.13 -5.59 -7.44
N THR A 149 -18.19 -6.72 -6.71
CA THR A 149 -19.43 -7.33 -6.22
C THR A 149 -19.75 -6.97 -4.76
N MET A 150 -19.01 -6.04 -4.16
CA MET A 150 -19.19 -5.57 -2.78
C MET A 150 -19.10 -6.68 -1.71
N ARG A 151 -18.39 -7.78 -2.01
CA ARG A 151 -18.23 -8.93 -1.09
C ARG A 151 -17.03 -8.74 -0.15
N PHE A 152 -16.94 -7.57 0.49
CA PHE A 152 -15.83 -7.19 1.38
C PHE A 152 -15.58 -8.18 2.52
N LYS A 153 -16.61 -8.86 3.03
CA LYS A 153 -16.46 -9.90 4.05
C LYS A 153 -15.49 -11.01 3.63
N ARG A 154 -15.50 -11.41 2.33
CA ARG A 154 -14.56 -12.43 1.84
C ARG A 154 -13.12 -11.93 1.83
N MET A 155 -12.90 -10.69 1.41
CA MET A 155 -11.57 -10.07 1.48
C MET A 155 -11.05 -10.01 2.93
N THR A 156 -11.91 -9.60 3.86
CA THR A 156 -11.58 -9.56 5.29
C THR A 156 -11.19 -10.93 5.83
N VAL A 157 -12.00 -11.96 5.57
CA VAL A 157 -11.71 -13.33 6.02
C VAL A 157 -10.38 -13.81 5.48
N ARG A 158 -10.12 -13.62 4.16
CA ARG A 158 -8.83 -13.97 3.55
C ARG A 158 -7.68 -13.24 4.23
N ASN A 159 -7.84 -11.93 4.48
CA ASN A 159 -6.79 -11.14 5.10
C ASN A 159 -6.48 -11.60 6.53
N VAL A 160 -7.52 -11.93 7.30
CA VAL A 160 -7.36 -12.52 8.66
C VAL A 160 -6.65 -13.86 8.59
N ILE A 161 -7.05 -14.76 7.66
CA ILE A 161 -6.37 -16.06 7.48
C ILE A 161 -4.88 -15.83 7.15
N ARG A 162 -4.57 -14.91 6.22
CA ARG A 162 -3.18 -14.56 5.87
C ARG A 162 -2.39 -14.10 7.07
N CYS A 163 -2.93 -13.14 7.83
CA CYS A 163 -2.25 -12.60 9.02
C CYS A 163 -2.02 -13.69 10.08
N THR A 164 -3.03 -14.54 10.33
CA THR A 164 -2.91 -15.65 11.29
C THR A 164 -1.84 -16.63 10.88
N LEU A 165 -1.84 -17.08 9.60
CA LEU A 165 -0.82 -18.01 9.09
C LEU A 165 0.58 -17.39 9.15
N ASN A 166 0.72 -16.12 8.82
CA ASN A 166 1.99 -15.40 8.92
C ASN A 166 2.48 -15.31 10.37
N ILE A 167 1.61 -14.94 11.32
CA ILE A 167 1.97 -14.86 12.75
C ILE A 167 2.40 -16.24 13.25
N LEU A 168 1.63 -17.29 12.94
CA LEU A 168 1.97 -18.67 13.34
C LEU A 168 3.32 -19.09 12.78
N SER A 169 3.55 -18.87 11.48
CA SER A 169 4.81 -19.24 10.82
C SER A 169 6.01 -18.52 11.45
N VAL A 170 5.88 -17.21 11.63
CA VAL A 170 6.95 -16.39 12.22
C VAL A 170 7.20 -16.78 13.68
N SER A 171 6.15 -17.09 14.44
CA SER A 171 6.28 -17.57 15.83
C SER A 171 7.00 -18.91 15.90
N VAL A 172 6.66 -19.87 15.02
CA VAL A 172 7.34 -21.17 14.96
C VAL A 172 8.82 -20.98 14.60
N LEU A 173 9.15 -20.17 13.59
CA LEU A 173 10.53 -19.91 13.22
C LEU A 173 11.30 -19.21 14.34
N PHE A 174 10.69 -18.29 15.05
CA PHE A 174 11.30 -17.63 16.20
C PHE A 174 11.60 -18.62 17.36
N VAL A 175 10.69 -19.54 17.65
CA VAL A 175 10.88 -20.60 18.66
C VAL A 175 12.03 -21.54 18.24
N LEU A 176 12.07 -21.99 16.99
CA LEU A 176 13.14 -22.84 16.46
C LEU A 176 14.50 -22.14 16.53
N TYR A 177 14.55 -20.88 16.14
CA TYR A 177 15.77 -20.08 16.23
C TYR A 177 16.25 -19.87 17.67
N THR A 178 15.34 -19.49 18.59
CA THR A 178 15.73 -19.08 19.95
C THR A 178 16.01 -20.28 20.85
N PHE A 179 15.18 -21.35 20.80
CA PHE A 179 15.26 -22.45 21.74
C PHE A 179 15.98 -23.68 21.19
N ARG A 180 16.06 -23.83 19.86
CA ARG A 180 16.72 -24.96 19.21
C ARG A 180 18.03 -24.58 18.53
N GLY A 181 18.36 -23.29 18.45
CA GLY A 181 19.57 -22.79 17.77
C GLY A 181 19.61 -23.09 16.27
N VAL A 182 18.44 -23.32 15.63
CA VAL A 182 18.36 -23.66 14.21
C VAL A 182 18.63 -22.40 13.36
N THR A 183 19.58 -22.49 12.46
CA THR A 183 19.82 -21.45 11.45
C THR A 183 18.68 -21.47 10.41
N ILE A 184 18.00 -20.36 10.23
CA ILE A 184 16.88 -20.22 9.28
C ILE A 184 17.37 -19.51 8.02
N TYR A 185 17.32 -20.19 6.89
CA TYR A 185 17.65 -19.63 5.57
C TYR A 185 16.44 -18.91 4.97
N ASN A 186 16.69 -17.91 4.11
CA ASN A 186 15.63 -17.21 3.40
C ASN A 186 14.72 -18.15 2.60
N SER A 187 15.30 -19.18 1.99
CA SER A 187 14.56 -20.17 1.20
C SER A 187 13.47 -20.88 2.01
N VAL A 188 13.71 -21.16 3.28
CA VAL A 188 12.71 -21.77 4.19
C VAL A 188 11.55 -20.80 4.41
N TYR A 189 11.86 -19.53 4.77
CA TYR A 189 10.82 -18.54 5.03
C TYR A 189 10.03 -18.20 3.76
N VAL A 190 10.71 -18.02 2.62
CA VAL A 190 10.07 -17.74 1.33
C VAL A 190 9.19 -18.91 0.89
N SER A 191 9.61 -20.17 1.11
CA SER A 191 8.77 -21.35 0.84
C SER A 191 7.48 -21.33 1.65
N ILE A 192 7.54 -20.92 2.92
CA ILE A 192 6.37 -20.77 3.79
C ILE A 192 5.44 -19.66 3.25
N VAL A 193 6.00 -18.50 2.88
CA VAL A 193 5.23 -17.38 2.29
C VAL A 193 4.54 -17.82 1.00
N LEU A 194 5.25 -18.54 0.14
CA LEU A 194 4.71 -19.11 -1.09
C LEU A 194 3.57 -20.10 -0.81
N ALA A 195 3.78 -21.03 0.13
CA ALA A 195 2.73 -21.97 0.53
C ALA A 195 1.48 -21.26 1.06
N ILE A 196 1.64 -20.22 1.87
CA ILE A 196 0.52 -19.38 2.36
C ILE A 196 -0.22 -18.74 1.18
N ASN A 197 0.49 -18.18 0.20
CA ASN A 197 -0.13 -17.57 -0.98
C ASN A 197 -0.93 -18.60 -1.80
N TYR A 198 -0.40 -19.81 -1.99
CA TYR A 198 -1.15 -20.88 -2.66
C TYR A 198 -2.36 -21.36 -1.87
N VAL A 199 -2.27 -21.49 -0.55
CA VAL A 199 -3.41 -21.80 0.32
C VAL A 199 -4.51 -20.74 0.16
N LEU A 200 -4.15 -19.46 0.13
CA LEU A 200 -5.09 -18.37 -0.07
C LEU A 200 -5.70 -18.35 -1.48
N ALA A 201 -4.90 -18.64 -2.51
CA ALA A 201 -5.39 -18.77 -3.88
C ALA A 201 -6.40 -19.93 -4.00
N ILE A 202 -6.09 -21.09 -3.44
CA ILE A 202 -6.99 -22.25 -3.39
C ILE A 202 -8.27 -21.91 -2.62
N TRP A 203 -8.14 -21.25 -1.47
CA TRP A 203 -9.31 -20.79 -0.70
C TRP A 203 -10.24 -19.90 -1.53
N TYR A 204 -9.68 -18.99 -2.34
CA TYR A 204 -10.46 -18.17 -3.26
C TYR A 204 -11.10 -18.99 -4.38
N VAL A 205 -10.37 -19.91 -4.99
CA VAL A 205 -10.90 -20.83 -6.02
C VAL A 205 -12.11 -21.59 -5.49
N VAL A 206 -12.03 -22.14 -4.29
CA VAL A 206 -13.15 -22.83 -3.63
C VAL A 206 -14.29 -21.86 -3.32
N SER A 207 -13.99 -20.67 -2.80
CA SER A 207 -15.01 -19.65 -2.44
C SER A 207 -15.76 -19.13 -3.66
N TYR A 208 -15.12 -19.10 -4.83
CA TYR A 208 -15.65 -18.62 -6.11
C TYR A 208 -15.87 -19.76 -7.13
N ARG A 209 -16.04 -21.00 -6.66
CA ARG A 209 -16.17 -22.22 -7.51
C ARG A 209 -17.14 -22.08 -8.68
N GLN A 210 -18.20 -21.26 -8.54
CA GLN A 210 -19.22 -21.07 -9.58
C GLN A 210 -18.68 -20.34 -10.83
N ILE A 211 -17.64 -19.53 -10.70
CA ILE A 211 -17.00 -18.82 -11.82
C ILE A 211 -15.65 -19.47 -12.22
N VAL A 212 -15.28 -20.56 -11.58
CA VAL A 212 -14.06 -21.32 -11.89
C VAL A 212 -14.42 -22.62 -12.63
N PHE A 213 -15.32 -23.42 -12.04
CA PHE A 213 -15.66 -24.75 -12.53
C PHE A 213 -17.00 -24.80 -13.28
N GLY A 214 -17.08 -25.62 -14.31
CA GLY A 214 -18.27 -25.88 -15.11
C GLY A 214 -18.11 -25.49 -16.58
N GLN A 215 -19.22 -25.46 -17.32
CA GLN A 215 -19.24 -25.09 -18.74
C GLN A 215 -18.92 -23.60 -18.92
N CYS A 216 -18.13 -23.27 -19.95
CA CYS A 216 -17.75 -21.90 -20.32
C CYS A 216 -18.34 -21.52 -21.69
N THR A 217 -18.33 -20.22 -22.02
CA THR A 217 -18.78 -19.71 -23.33
C THR A 217 -17.75 -19.98 -24.45
N GLY A 218 -16.48 -20.23 -24.09
CA GLY A 218 -15.39 -20.46 -25.01
C GLY A 218 -14.63 -19.20 -25.42
N PHE A 219 -13.33 -19.34 -25.71
CA PHE A 219 -12.45 -18.21 -26.01
C PHE A 219 -12.81 -17.46 -27.29
N ARG A 220 -13.26 -18.20 -28.34
CA ARG A 220 -13.66 -17.57 -29.61
C ARG A 220 -14.87 -16.66 -29.46
N ALA A 221 -15.87 -17.08 -28.67
CA ALA A 221 -17.08 -16.31 -28.42
C ALA A 221 -16.81 -15.04 -27.63
N GLU A 222 -15.80 -15.04 -26.77
CA GLU A 222 -15.45 -13.90 -25.90
C GLU A 222 -14.25 -13.09 -26.40
N LYS A 223 -13.73 -13.33 -27.61
CA LYS A 223 -12.51 -12.71 -28.13
C LYS A 223 -12.53 -11.19 -28.03
N ASP A 224 -13.61 -10.56 -28.45
CA ASP A 224 -13.72 -9.09 -28.43
C ASP A 224 -13.79 -8.55 -27.01
N THR A 225 -14.44 -9.27 -26.09
CA THR A 225 -14.52 -8.93 -24.66
C THR A 225 -13.13 -9.07 -24.00
N LEU A 226 -12.40 -10.13 -24.31
CA LEU A 226 -11.03 -10.34 -23.79
C LEU A 226 -10.10 -9.24 -24.27
N PHE A 227 -10.14 -8.90 -25.57
CA PHE A 227 -9.33 -7.81 -26.13
C PHE A 227 -9.70 -6.46 -25.53
N PHE A 228 -11.00 -6.22 -25.32
CA PHE A 228 -11.48 -5.00 -24.64
C PHE A 228 -10.89 -4.84 -23.25
N PHE A 229 -10.74 -5.92 -22.46
CA PHE A 229 -10.15 -5.84 -21.12
C PHE A 229 -8.69 -5.36 -21.16
N PHE A 230 -7.89 -5.87 -22.08
CA PHE A 230 -6.52 -5.36 -22.25
C PHE A 230 -6.51 -3.88 -22.66
N LYS A 231 -7.34 -3.51 -23.63
CA LYS A 231 -7.40 -2.13 -24.15
C LYS A 231 -7.71 -1.10 -23.06
N VAL A 232 -8.67 -1.41 -22.17
CA VAL A 232 -9.08 -0.48 -21.11
C VAL A 232 -8.27 -0.63 -19.82
N GLY A 233 -7.73 -1.82 -19.57
CA GLY A 233 -7.01 -2.12 -18.34
C GLY A 233 -5.54 -1.72 -18.38
N ILE A 234 -4.85 -1.82 -19.53
CA ILE A 234 -3.43 -1.43 -19.65
C ILE A 234 -3.19 0.02 -19.19
N PRO A 235 -3.97 1.03 -19.59
CA PRO A 235 -3.75 2.40 -19.12
C PRO A 235 -3.89 2.54 -17.60
N LEU A 236 -4.84 1.82 -16.98
CA LEU A 236 -5.00 1.83 -15.52
C LEU A 236 -3.84 1.12 -14.83
N LEU A 237 -3.44 -0.05 -15.33
CA LEU A 237 -2.28 -0.80 -14.85
C LEU A 237 -1.02 0.05 -14.88
N LEU A 238 -0.72 0.68 -16.03
CA LEU A 238 0.48 1.52 -16.19
C LEU A 238 0.46 2.73 -15.26
N SER A 239 -0.70 3.34 -15.03
CA SER A 239 -0.82 4.46 -14.08
C SER A 239 -0.52 4.04 -12.64
N ASN A 240 -1.00 2.87 -12.23
CA ASN A 240 -0.71 2.30 -10.91
C ASN A 240 0.77 1.91 -10.79
N LEU A 241 1.32 1.28 -11.83
CA LEU A 241 2.72 0.86 -11.88
C LEU A 241 3.68 2.03 -11.74
N VAL A 242 3.51 3.09 -12.54
CA VAL A 242 4.41 4.25 -12.48
C VAL A 242 4.38 4.89 -11.10
N ALA A 243 3.19 5.02 -10.50
CA ALA A 243 3.08 5.52 -9.12
C ALA A 243 3.80 4.62 -8.11
N GLN A 244 3.70 3.29 -8.26
CA GLN A 244 4.39 2.33 -7.40
C GLN A 244 5.91 2.41 -7.59
N LEU A 245 6.38 2.49 -8.83
CA LEU A 245 7.81 2.57 -9.15
C LEU A 245 8.49 3.77 -8.48
N ILE A 246 7.83 4.93 -8.40
CA ILE A 246 8.40 6.11 -7.73
C ILE A 246 8.69 5.83 -6.24
N PHE A 247 7.87 5.00 -5.58
CA PHE A 247 8.07 4.66 -4.16
C PHE A 247 9.10 3.56 -3.92
N VAL A 248 9.54 2.86 -4.96
CA VAL A 248 10.46 1.73 -4.81
C VAL A 248 11.69 1.82 -5.71
N VAL A 249 11.81 2.87 -6.53
CA VAL A 249 12.91 3.01 -7.50
C VAL A 249 14.27 3.06 -6.81
N ASP A 250 14.38 3.77 -5.72
CA ASP A 250 15.59 3.85 -4.91
C ASP A 250 15.96 2.49 -4.26
N GLN A 251 14.96 1.72 -3.78
CA GLN A 251 15.18 0.35 -3.30
C GLN A 251 15.66 -0.57 -4.43
N GLN A 252 15.06 -0.44 -5.62
CA GLN A 252 15.47 -1.20 -6.80
C GLN A 252 16.90 -0.81 -7.21
N PHE A 253 17.21 0.50 -7.17
CA PHE A 253 18.53 1.01 -7.48
C PHE A 253 19.58 0.48 -6.50
N VAL A 254 19.32 0.56 -5.19
CA VAL A 254 20.24 0.04 -4.16
C VAL A 254 20.41 -1.48 -4.27
N ASN A 255 19.33 -2.22 -4.60
CA ASN A 255 19.42 -3.67 -4.82
C ASN A 255 20.31 -4.07 -6.00
N LEU A 256 20.40 -3.22 -7.04
CA LEU A 256 21.21 -3.48 -8.23
C LEU A 256 22.65 -2.96 -8.12
N ALA A 257 22.86 -1.83 -7.42
CA ALA A 257 24.11 -1.11 -7.41
C ALA A 257 25.03 -1.41 -6.21
N PHE A 258 24.45 -1.97 -5.13
CA PHE A 258 25.17 -2.27 -3.90
C PHE A 258 25.16 -3.77 -3.59
N ASP A 259 25.98 -4.18 -2.62
CA ASP A 259 25.97 -5.55 -2.11
C ASP A 259 24.67 -5.89 -1.36
N ASN A 260 24.42 -7.20 -1.19
CA ASN A 260 23.19 -7.70 -0.57
C ASN A 260 23.01 -7.26 0.88
N ASP A 261 24.07 -7.12 1.65
CA ASP A 261 24.00 -6.73 3.06
C ASP A 261 23.65 -5.24 3.20
N THR A 262 24.24 -4.39 2.35
CA THR A 262 23.90 -2.96 2.23
C THR A 262 22.43 -2.81 1.82
N TYR A 263 21.97 -3.56 0.81
CA TYR A 263 20.55 -3.56 0.43
C TYR A 263 19.64 -4.06 1.54
N SER A 264 20.04 -5.09 2.27
CA SER A 264 19.30 -5.63 3.41
C SER A 264 19.01 -4.56 4.47
N VAL A 265 20.06 -3.84 4.87
CA VAL A 265 19.96 -2.75 5.85
C VAL A 265 19.09 -1.61 5.33
N TYR A 266 19.24 -1.24 4.05
CA TYR A 266 18.43 -0.22 3.38
C TYR A 266 16.95 -0.62 3.33
N ALA A 267 16.67 -1.82 2.90
CA ALA A 267 15.31 -2.37 2.81
C ALA A 267 14.64 -2.53 4.20
N PHE A 268 15.43 -2.74 5.25
CA PHE A 268 14.93 -2.76 6.63
C PHE A 268 14.44 -1.37 7.06
N ALA A 269 15.11 -0.28 6.67
CA ALA A 269 14.61 1.08 6.91
C ALA A 269 13.24 1.32 6.27
N TYR A 270 13.05 0.90 5.02
CA TYR A 270 11.75 0.95 4.33
C TYR A 270 10.68 0.06 4.98
N ASN A 271 11.11 -1.08 5.52
CA ASN A 271 10.19 -1.96 6.25
C ASN A 271 9.61 -1.27 7.50
N MET A 272 10.39 -0.50 8.23
CA MET A 272 9.91 0.31 9.35
C MET A 272 8.91 1.39 8.91
N ILE A 273 9.15 2.03 7.77
CA ILE A 273 8.24 3.03 7.18
C ILE A 273 6.90 2.39 6.79
N SER A 274 6.92 1.15 6.29
CA SER A 274 5.72 0.45 5.85
C SER A 274 4.66 0.33 6.95
N LEU A 275 5.04 0.36 8.22
CA LEU A 275 4.12 0.32 9.35
C LEU A 275 3.18 1.54 9.36
N ILE A 276 3.68 2.72 8.99
CA ILE A 276 2.87 3.95 8.90
C ILE A 276 2.06 3.92 7.59
N THR A 277 2.65 3.46 6.49
CA THR A 277 1.97 3.44 5.19
C THR A 277 0.80 2.45 5.14
N ILE A 278 0.82 1.37 5.92
CA ILE A 278 -0.33 0.47 6.08
C ILE A 278 -1.53 1.24 6.69
N ALA A 279 -1.29 2.07 7.71
CA ALA A 279 -2.35 2.86 8.34
C ALA A 279 -2.94 3.91 7.37
N THR A 280 -2.09 4.61 6.61
CA THR A 280 -2.56 5.58 5.61
C THR A 280 -3.26 4.92 4.42
N GLY A 281 -2.83 3.72 4.03
CA GLY A 281 -3.49 2.89 3.02
C GLY A 281 -4.92 2.48 3.42
N ALA A 282 -5.15 2.21 4.71
CA ALA A 282 -6.50 1.95 5.23
C ALA A 282 -7.42 3.16 5.06
N ILE A 283 -6.91 4.38 5.27
CA ILE A 283 -7.66 5.62 5.02
C ILE A 283 -7.99 5.74 3.51
N SER A 284 -7.03 5.48 2.64
CA SER A 284 -7.21 5.56 1.18
C SER A 284 -8.31 4.64 0.66
N THR A 285 -8.41 3.41 1.20
CA THR A 285 -9.45 2.42 0.81
C THR A 285 -10.88 2.91 1.09
N VAL A 286 -11.08 3.68 2.15
CA VAL A 286 -12.38 4.25 2.51
C VAL A 286 -12.64 5.57 1.79
N LEU A 287 -11.58 6.36 1.56
CA LEU A 287 -11.70 7.71 1.01
C LEU A 287 -12.25 7.68 -0.44
N TYR A 288 -11.74 6.81 -1.30
CA TYR A 288 -12.15 6.78 -2.71
C TYR A 288 -13.65 6.53 -2.91
N PRO A 289 -14.29 5.48 -2.30
CA PRO A 289 -15.73 5.30 -2.41
C PRO A 289 -16.52 6.49 -1.85
N THR A 290 -16.03 7.10 -0.74
CA THR A 290 -16.67 8.27 -0.13
C THR A 290 -16.63 9.49 -1.08
N LEU A 291 -15.49 9.77 -1.71
CA LEU A 291 -15.38 10.87 -2.67
C LEU A 291 -16.31 10.68 -3.88
N LYS A 292 -16.58 9.45 -4.30
CA LYS A 292 -17.51 9.14 -5.40
C LYS A 292 -18.97 9.48 -5.09
N THR A 293 -19.34 9.60 -3.81
CA THR A 293 -20.71 9.97 -3.39
C THR A 293 -20.91 11.46 -3.19
N ILE A 294 -19.83 12.26 -3.31
CA ILE A 294 -19.82 13.71 -3.05
C ILE A 294 -19.63 14.42 -4.40
N ASP A 295 -20.32 15.55 -4.57
CA ASP A 295 -20.17 16.40 -5.76
C ASP A 295 -18.77 17.04 -5.86
N GLU A 296 -18.29 17.26 -7.06
CA GLU A 296 -16.94 17.77 -7.35
C GLU A 296 -16.68 19.14 -6.70
N LYS A 297 -17.68 20.03 -6.66
CA LYS A 297 -17.58 21.36 -6.03
C LYS A 297 -17.35 21.24 -4.53
N SER A 298 -18.02 20.32 -3.86
CA SER A 298 -17.86 20.09 -2.43
C SER A 298 -16.50 19.47 -2.11
N ILE A 299 -16.00 18.55 -2.96
CA ILE A 299 -14.65 17.98 -2.83
C ILE A 299 -13.61 19.09 -2.94
N THR A 300 -13.68 19.92 -3.97
CA THR A 300 -12.69 20.98 -4.21
C THR A 300 -12.70 22.05 -3.12
N LYS A 301 -13.88 22.41 -2.61
CA LYS A 301 -14.02 23.34 -1.46
C LYS A 301 -13.34 22.81 -0.19
N ASN A 302 -13.40 21.50 0.05
CA ASN A 302 -12.85 20.87 1.25
C ASN A 302 -11.48 20.25 1.03
N TYR A 303 -10.92 20.31 -0.18
CA TYR A 303 -9.68 19.63 -0.58
C TYR A 303 -8.50 19.93 0.37
N ALA A 304 -8.22 21.23 0.60
CA ALA A 304 -7.14 21.65 1.47
C ALA A 304 -7.32 21.12 2.90
N LYS A 305 -8.55 21.18 3.43
CA LYS A 305 -8.90 20.71 4.77
C LYS A 305 -8.78 19.19 4.91
N ILE A 306 -9.19 18.41 3.90
CA ILE A 306 -9.04 16.95 3.93
C ILE A 306 -7.55 16.60 3.93
N ASN A 307 -6.74 17.30 3.14
CA ASN A 307 -5.30 17.10 3.09
C ASN A 307 -4.62 17.52 4.40
N SER A 308 -4.98 18.64 5.01
CA SER A 308 -4.43 19.08 6.30
C SER A 308 -4.72 18.08 7.43
N LEU A 309 -5.93 17.50 7.47
CA LEU A 309 -6.28 16.46 8.46
C LEU A 309 -5.40 15.20 8.31
N LEU A 310 -5.13 14.77 7.07
CA LEU A 310 -4.22 13.65 6.82
C LEU A 310 -2.79 14.01 7.25
N LEU A 311 -2.31 15.20 6.89
CA LEU A 311 -0.96 15.65 7.24
C LEU A 311 -0.77 15.75 8.75
N MET A 312 -1.77 16.25 9.50
CA MET A 312 -1.75 16.24 10.97
C MET A 312 -1.65 14.82 11.52
N PHE A 313 -2.45 13.88 11.01
CA PHE A 313 -2.37 12.48 11.45
C PHE A 313 -1.00 11.87 11.18
N VAL A 314 -0.48 12.01 9.95
CA VAL A 314 0.83 11.45 9.58
C VAL A 314 1.98 12.15 10.30
N GLY A 315 1.89 13.47 10.49
CA GLY A 315 2.86 14.24 11.27
C GLY A 315 2.95 13.76 12.71
N PHE A 316 1.81 13.44 13.34
CA PHE A 316 1.79 12.81 14.66
C PHE A 316 2.47 11.43 14.63
N CYS A 317 2.24 10.63 13.59
CA CYS A 317 2.84 9.30 13.48
C CYS A 317 4.39 9.31 13.38
N LEU A 318 5.01 10.42 12.97
CA LEU A 318 6.48 10.52 12.92
C LEU A 318 7.14 10.38 14.30
N VAL A 319 6.40 10.61 15.40
CA VAL A 319 6.90 10.34 16.76
C VAL A 319 7.33 8.89 16.94
N ALA A 320 6.76 7.97 16.13
CA ALA A 320 7.13 6.54 16.14
C ALA A 320 8.61 6.30 15.80
N TYR A 321 9.32 7.27 15.21
CA TYR A 321 10.77 7.22 15.02
C TYR A 321 11.50 6.84 16.31
N TYR A 322 11.19 7.54 17.38
CA TYR A 322 11.91 7.41 18.64
C TYR A 322 11.81 6.02 19.28
N PRO A 323 10.60 5.46 19.52
CA PRO A 323 10.50 4.09 20.02
C PRO A 323 11.06 3.05 19.05
N LEU A 324 10.94 3.25 17.71
CA LEU A 324 11.52 2.34 16.72
C LEU A 324 13.06 2.34 16.79
N VAL A 325 13.71 3.50 16.93
CA VAL A 325 15.16 3.60 17.14
C VAL A 325 15.59 2.85 18.41
N PHE A 326 14.84 3.02 19.51
CA PHE A 326 15.11 2.29 20.76
C PHE A 326 15.03 0.77 20.56
N ILE A 327 13.97 0.30 19.88
CA ILE A 327 13.77 -1.12 19.59
C ILE A 327 14.91 -1.67 18.72
N VAL A 328 15.29 -0.96 17.64
CA VAL A 328 16.37 -1.41 16.75
C VAL A 328 17.69 -1.50 17.51
N ARG A 329 18.07 -0.47 18.26
CA ARG A 329 19.32 -0.47 19.04
C ARG A 329 19.38 -1.59 20.07
N ARG A 330 18.23 -1.96 20.67
CA ARG A 330 18.18 -2.96 21.75
C ARG A 330 17.99 -4.39 21.24
N PHE A 331 17.17 -4.62 20.20
CA PHE A 331 16.75 -5.95 19.76
C PHE A 331 17.36 -6.38 18.42
N LEU A 332 17.79 -5.41 17.59
CA LEU A 332 18.32 -5.63 16.23
C LEU A 332 19.63 -4.83 16.01
N PRO A 333 20.66 -4.97 16.86
CA PRO A 333 21.87 -4.14 16.76
C PRO A 333 22.59 -4.26 15.40
N ASN A 334 22.50 -5.42 14.74
CA ASN A 334 23.06 -5.68 13.39
C ASN A 334 22.42 -4.81 12.29
N TYR A 335 21.24 -4.23 12.55
CA TYR A 335 20.55 -3.29 11.66
C TYR A 335 20.73 -1.83 12.07
N GLY A 336 21.66 -1.53 12.98
CA GLY A 336 21.96 -0.15 13.40
C GLY A 336 22.29 0.77 12.22
N GLY A 337 22.92 0.25 11.17
CA GLY A 337 23.20 0.96 9.91
C GLY A 337 21.94 1.42 9.13
N ALA A 338 20.76 0.89 9.44
CA ALA A 338 19.50 1.32 8.84
C ALA A 338 18.98 2.65 9.43
N LEU A 339 19.42 3.03 10.63
CA LEU A 339 18.88 4.19 11.34
C LEU A 339 19.12 5.53 10.63
N PRO A 340 20.29 5.81 10.02
CA PRO A 340 20.48 7.03 9.21
C PRO A 340 19.53 7.08 8.01
N THR A 341 19.41 5.99 7.25
CA THR A 341 18.46 5.88 6.14
C THR A 341 17.00 6.08 6.62
N PHE A 342 16.64 5.42 7.72
CA PHE A 342 15.30 5.56 8.32
C PHE A 342 15.00 6.98 8.76
N LEU A 343 15.98 7.67 9.38
CA LEU A 343 15.87 9.08 9.73
C LEU A 343 15.57 9.97 8.52
N ILE A 344 16.29 9.75 7.40
CA ILE A 344 16.16 10.57 6.20
C ILE A 344 14.81 10.35 5.54
N ILE A 345 14.40 9.09 5.31
CA ILE A 345 13.24 8.78 4.49
C ILE A 345 11.91 8.83 5.24
N LEU A 346 11.89 8.66 6.58
CA LEU A 346 10.65 8.59 7.36
C LEU A 346 9.77 9.83 7.19
N PRO A 347 10.25 11.07 7.26
CA PRO A 347 9.39 12.24 7.08
C PRO A 347 8.79 12.34 5.67
N GLY A 348 9.40 11.68 4.67
CA GLY A 348 8.85 11.56 3.32
C GLY A 348 7.47 10.90 3.27
N VAL A 349 7.07 10.19 4.34
CA VAL A 349 5.71 9.62 4.47
C VAL A 349 4.64 10.71 4.48
N LEU A 350 4.92 11.92 4.97
CA LEU A 350 4.00 13.06 4.86
C LEU A 350 3.65 13.34 3.40
N ILE A 351 4.68 13.42 2.58
CA ILE A 351 4.58 13.75 1.16
C ILE A 351 3.88 12.60 0.42
N SER A 352 4.39 11.38 0.59
CA SER A 352 3.90 10.18 -0.10
C SER A 352 2.45 9.85 0.28
N SER A 353 2.05 10.02 1.54
CA SER A 353 0.67 9.84 1.99
C SER A 353 -0.28 10.87 1.38
N SER A 354 0.13 12.14 1.32
CA SER A 354 -0.69 13.18 0.69
C SER A 354 -0.90 12.89 -0.82
N ILE A 355 0.12 12.39 -1.52
CA ILE A 355 0.02 12.00 -2.93
C ILE A 355 -0.90 10.79 -3.08
N SER A 356 -0.62 9.69 -2.37
CA SER A 356 -1.29 8.40 -2.56
C SER A 356 -2.71 8.37 -2.00
N VAL A 357 -2.98 9.06 -0.88
CA VAL A 357 -4.30 9.03 -0.22
C VAL A 357 -5.21 10.12 -0.78
N ILE A 358 -4.73 11.37 -0.88
CA ILE A 358 -5.62 12.48 -1.27
C ILE A 358 -5.58 12.70 -2.79
N LYS A 359 -4.41 13.04 -3.33
CA LYS A 359 -4.28 13.47 -4.72
C LYS A 359 -4.68 12.38 -5.70
N TYR A 360 -4.14 11.17 -5.55
CA TYR A 360 -4.45 10.04 -6.42
C TYR A 360 -5.94 9.71 -6.43
N ASN A 361 -6.61 9.67 -5.24
CA ASN A 361 -8.04 9.41 -5.17
C ASN A 361 -8.88 10.54 -5.78
N CYS A 362 -8.46 11.81 -5.64
CA CYS A 362 -9.12 12.93 -6.31
C CYS A 362 -8.97 12.85 -7.84
N TYR A 363 -7.77 12.55 -8.36
CA TYR A 363 -7.55 12.34 -9.80
C TYR A 363 -8.44 11.21 -10.36
N LYS A 364 -8.58 10.11 -9.62
CA LYS A 364 -9.48 9.00 -9.99
C LYS A 364 -10.94 9.43 -9.98
N THR A 365 -11.36 10.16 -8.94
CA THR A 365 -12.75 10.62 -8.78
C THR A 365 -13.14 11.57 -9.90
N PHE A 366 -12.26 12.48 -10.30
CA PHE A 366 -12.48 13.47 -11.36
C PHE A 366 -12.22 12.92 -12.78
N GLY A 367 -11.88 11.64 -12.92
CA GLY A 367 -11.59 11.02 -14.22
C GLY A 367 -10.33 11.57 -14.91
N LYS A 368 -9.40 12.14 -14.14
CA LYS A 368 -8.17 12.79 -14.67
C LYS A 368 -6.91 11.95 -14.47
N ILE A 369 -7.06 10.62 -14.47
CA ILE A 369 -5.96 9.69 -14.20
C ILE A 369 -4.80 9.82 -15.21
N ASN A 370 -5.09 10.12 -16.48
CA ASN A 370 -4.06 10.32 -17.50
C ASN A 370 -3.15 11.52 -17.18
N ASN A 371 -3.71 12.59 -16.59
CA ASN A 371 -2.92 13.75 -16.18
C ASN A 371 -1.99 13.40 -15.00
N TYR A 372 -2.49 12.59 -14.06
CA TYR A 372 -1.68 12.04 -12.97
C TYR A 372 -0.55 11.15 -13.52
N PHE A 373 -0.84 10.28 -14.47
CA PHE A 373 0.11 9.38 -15.10
C PHE A 373 1.28 10.12 -15.76
N VAL A 374 1.00 11.14 -16.61
CA VAL A 374 2.05 11.93 -17.26
C VAL A 374 2.97 12.61 -16.25
N LYS A 375 2.42 13.18 -15.19
CA LYS A 375 3.20 13.82 -14.12
C LYS A 375 4.03 12.81 -13.32
N SER A 376 3.48 11.62 -13.10
CA SER A 376 4.18 10.54 -12.43
C SER A 376 5.34 10.00 -13.27
N ILE A 377 5.20 9.91 -14.61
CA ILE A 377 6.32 9.56 -15.50
C ILE A 377 7.45 10.59 -15.37
N ALA A 378 7.12 11.90 -15.38
CA ALA A 378 8.14 12.94 -15.22
C ALA A 378 8.87 12.83 -13.88
N ALA A 379 8.15 12.54 -12.79
CA ALA A 379 8.75 12.32 -11.47
C ALA A 379 9.61 11.04 -11.44
N LEU A 380 9.16 9.95 -12.07
CA LEU A 380 9.93 8.71 -12.15
C LEU A 380 11.22 8.90 -12.97
N ALA A 381 11.14 9.60 -14.10
CA ALA A 381 12.32 9.91 -14.90
C ALA A 381 13.34 10.75 -14.11
N LEU A 382 12.85 11.74 -13.35
CA LEU A 382 13.72 12.53 -12.45
C LEU A 382 14.32 11.65 -11.37
N ALA A 383 13.55 10.72 -10.76
CA ALA A 383 14.04 9.82 -9.73
C ALA A 383 15.21 8.97 -10.24
N VAL A 384 15.03 8.31 -11.38
CA VAL A 384 16.08 7.47 -12.00
C VAL A 384 17.31 8.29 -12.35
N ALA A 385 17.14 9.48 -12.98
CA ALA A 385 18.26 10.34 -13.34
C ALA A 385 19.01 10.85 -12.11
N ALA A 386 18.29 11.20 -11.05
CA ALA A 386 18.86 11.72 -9.82
C ALA A 386 19.61 10.62 -9.03
N ASP A 387 19.06 9.41 -8.94
CA ASP A 387 19.72 8.26 -8.29
C ASP A 387 21.03 7.89 -9.02
N LEU A 388 20.99 7.83 -10.37
CA LEU A 388 22.20 7.59 -11.18
C LEU A 388 23.26 8.67 -10.97
N THR A 389 22.86 9.94 -10.98
CA THR A 389 23.79 11.07 -10.81
C THR A 389 24.44 11.06 -9.43
N VAL A 390 23.61 10.88 -8.39
CA VAL A 390 24.09 10.89 -7.00
C VAL A 390 24.97 9.68 -6.71
N TYR A 391 24.64 8.53 -7.26
CA TYR A 391 25.47 7.33 -7.14
C TYR A 391 26.82 7.51 -7.83
N ALA A 392 26.85 8.10 -9.02
CA ALA A 392 28.11 8.36 -9.74
C ALA A 392 29.07 9.28 -8.95
N VAL A 393 28.53 10.18 -8.10
CA VAL A 393 29.34 11.14 -7.32
C VAL A 393 29.66 10.63 -5.92
N PHE A 394 28.69 10.09 -5.20
CA PHE A 394 28.80 9.83 -3.75
C PHE A 394 28.90 8.35 -3.37
N GLN A 395 28.37 7.43 -4.18
CA GLN A 395 28.41 5.97 -3.99
C GLN A 395 27.95 5.51 -2.59
N ASN A 396 26.95 6.18 -2.00
CA ASN A 396 26.40 5.81 -0.70
C ASN A 396 24.87 5.88 -0.66
N THR A 397 24.26 5.07 0.21
CA THR A 397 22.80 4.94 0.32
C THR A 397 22.12 6.15 0.95
N ALA A 398 22.84 6.91 1.80
CA ALA A 398 22.28 8.11 2.44
C ALA A 398 21.98 9.21 1.41
N SER A 399 22.89 9.41 0.44
CA SER A 399 22.69 10.38 -0.64
C SER A 399 21.51 10.02 -1.54
N ILE A 400 21.32 8.73 -1.85
CA ILE A 400 20.14 8.23 -2.56
C ILE A 400 18.86 8.55 -1.76
N SER A 401 18.86 8.28 -0.45
CA SER A 401 17.73 8.58 0.42
C SER A 401 17.37 10.07 0.46
N ILE A 402 18.36 10.96 0.49
CA ILE A 402 18.15 12.41 0.46
C ILE A 402 17.49 12.83 -0.84
N VAL A 403 17.98 12.32 -1.97
CA VAL A 403 17.42 12.62 -3.29
C VAL A 403 16.00 12.15 -3.41
N SER A 404 15.66 10.99 -2.85
CA SER A 404 14.28 10.47 -2.84
C SER A 404 13.29 11.48 -2.20
N ILE A 405 13.69 12.20 -1.13
CA ILE A 405 12.84 13.25 -0.53
C ILE A 405 12.62 14.41 -1.50
N PHE A 406 13.66 14.86 -2.21
CA PHE A 406 13.51 15.93 -3.20
C PHE A 406 12.63 15.50 -4.38
N VAL A 407 12.76 14.27 -4.85
CA VAL A 407 11.90 13.71 -5.91
C VAL A 407 10.45 13.65 -5.45
N LEU A 408 10.19 13.21 -4.21
CA LEU A 408 8.83 13.19 -3.65
C LEU A 408 8.25 14.60 -3.54
N LEU A 409 9.02 15.60 -3.12
CA LEU A 409 8.59 17.01 -3.09
C LEU A 409 8.27 17.54 -4.49
N PHE A 410 9.14 17.26 -5.46
CA PHE A 410 8.92 17.62 -6.85
C PHE A 410 7.62 16.99 -7.38
N TRP A 411 7.41 15.70 -7.16
CA TRP A 411 6.19 14.99 -7.56
C TRP A 411 4.96 15.58 -6.88
N TYR A 412 5.05 15.87 -5.57
CA TYR A 412 3.99 16.53 -4.83
C TYR A 412 3.57 17.84 -5.48
N VAL A 413 4.52 18.71 -5.78
CA VAL A 413 4.25 20.00 -6.43
C VAL A 413 3.65 19.81 -7.82
N LEU A 414 4.19 18.91 -8.64
CA LEU A 414 3.66 18.63 -9.98
C LEU A 414 2.19 18.21 -9.95
N VAL A 415 1.82 17.29 -9.06
CA VAL A 415 0.43 16.80 -8.97
C VAL A 415 -0.48 17.83 -8.34
N GLU A 416 0.00 18.64 -7.38
CA GLU A 416 -0.74 19.71 -6.71
C GLU A 416 -1.09 20.84 -7.67
N LEU A 417 -0.15 21.28 -8.52
CA LEU A 417 -0.33 22.36 -9.48
C LEU A 417 -1.53 22.16 -10.42
N TYR A 418 -1.93 20.91 -10.67
CA TYR A 418 -3.15 20.64 -11.45
C TYR A 418 -4.39 21.13 -10.70
N PHE A 419 -4.54 20.80 -9.39
CA PHE A 419 -5.69 21.21 -8.60
C PHE A 419 -5.72 22.71 -8.38
N VAL A 420 -4.54 23.32 -8.20
CA VAL A 420 -4.40 24.78 -8.08
C VAL A 420 -4.88 25.48 -9.34
N LYS A 421 -4.43 25.01 -10.52
CA LYS A 421 -4.81 25.63 -11.81
C LYS A 421 -6.26 25.35 -12.19
N ALA A 422 -6.74 24.13 -11.99
CA ALA A 422 -8.09 23.73 -12.44
C ALA A 422 -9.19 24.19 -11.47
N TYR A 423 -8.92 24.19 -10.18
CA TYR A 423 -9.94 24.39 -9.12
C TYR A 423 -9.63 25.50 -8.13
N ARG A 424 -8.49 26.20 -8.30
CA ARG A 424 -8.03 27.29 -7.42
C ARG A 424 -8.00 26.91 -5.93
N VAL A 425 -7.62 25.65 -5.63
CA VAL A 425 -7.54 25.16 -4.24
C VAL A 425 -6.37 25.80 -3.49
N GLY A 426 -6.56 26.04 -2.19
CA GLY A 426 -5.48 26.49 -1.32
C GLY A 426 -4.49 25.32 -1.06
N TRP A 427 -3.19 25.55 -1.23
CA TRP A 427 -2.18 24.51 -1.10
C TRP A 427 -0.96 24.97 -0.28
N ILE A 428 -0.72 26.26 -0.19
CA ILE A 428 0.49 26.84 0.42
C ILE A 428 0.61 26.43 1.90
N ALA A 429 -0.48 26.48 2.66
CA ALA A 429 -0.48 26.09 4.07
C ALA A 429 -0.07 24.61 4.26
N ASN A 430 -0.57 23.70 3.39
CA ASN A 430 -0.23 22.29 3.43
C ASN A 430 1.25 22.05 3.05
N LEU A 431 1.78 22.74 2.04
CA LEU A 431 3.20 22.65 1.67
C LEU A 431 4.08 23.22 2.78
N LEU A 432 3.74 24.39 3.32
CA LEU A 432 4.48 25.00 4.41
C LEU A 432 4.49 24.10 5.65
N TYR A 433 3.35 23.46 5.95
CA TYR A 433 3.27 22.48 7.04
C TYR A 433 4.24 21.31 6.82
N ILE A 434 4.26 20.71 5.61
CA ILE A 434 5.19 19.65 5.27
C ILE A 434 6.63 20.11 5.52
N LEU A 435 7.02 21.26 4.98
CA LEU A 435 8.40 21.78 5.09
C LEU A 435 8.80 22.07 6.54
N LEU A 436 7.90 22.67 7.34
CA LEU A 436 8.16 22.97 8.75
C LEU A 436 8.26 21.69 9.59
N VAL A 437 7.40 20.70 9.36
CA VAL A 437 7.47 19.42 10.08
C VAL A 437 8.74 18.65 9.70
N LEU A 438 9.15 18.65 8.42
CA LEU A 438 10.42 18.07 8.00
C LEU A 438 11.59 18.77 8.70
N ALA A 439 11.64 20.10 8.68
CA ALA A 439 12.71 20.87 9.32
C ALA A 439 12.76 20.63 10.83
N ALA A 440 11.61 20.63 11.51
CA ALA A 440 11.54 20.32 12.94
C ALA A 440 12.00 18.90 13.25
N PHE A 441 11.55 17.91 12.46
CA PHE A 441 11.93 16.51 12.65
C PHE A 441 13.43 16.32 12.50
N TYR A 442 14.04 16.82 11.42
CA TYR A 442 15.49 16.71 11.22
C TYR A 442 16.28 17.51 12.27
N GLY A 443 15.85 18.73 12.62
CA GLY A 443 16.53 19.54 13.64
C GLY A 443 16.51 18.88 15.01
N ILE A 444 15.40 18.27 15.41
CA ILE A 444 15.25 17.61 16.72
C ILE A 444 15.94 16.24 16.75
N SER A 445 16.13 15.60 15.61
CA SER A 445 16.80 14.28 15.53
C SER A 445 18.26 14.30 15.99
N PHE A 446 18.90 15.46 16.07
CA PHE A 446 20.23 15.63 16.65
C PHE A 446 20.27 15.48 18.18
N ILE A 447 19.09 15.45 18.87
CA ILE A 447 19.03 15.20 20.31
C ILE A 447 19.32 13.72 20.59
N PRO A 448 20.43 13.37 21.29
CA PRO A 448 20.82 11.97 21.48
C PRO A 448 19.84 11.16 22.33
N ASN A 449 19.18 11.81 23.29
CA ASN A 449 18.23 11.16 24.19
C ASN A 449 16.88 10.97 23.48
N VAL A 450 16.51 9.71 23.29
CA VAL A 450 15.29 9.28 22.58
C VAL A 450 14.02 9.87 23.22
N PHE A 451 13.95 9.92 24.56
CA PHE A 451 12.76 10.44 25.25
C PHE A 451 12.65 11.96 25.17
N LEU A 452 13.79 12.67 25.31
CA LEU A 452 13.82 14.12 25.14
C LEU A 452 13.54 14.50 23.69
N GLY A 453 14.08 13.77 22.72
CA GLY A 453 13.79 13.96 21.31
C GLY A 453 12.31 13.77 20.98
N ALA A 454 11.67 12.71 21.51
CA ALA A 454 10.24 12.47 21.34
C ALA A 454 9.40 13.62 21.91
N GLY A 455 9.72 14.06 23.13
CA GLY A 455 9.01 15.19 23.78
C GLY A 455 9.20 16.50 23.01
N ALA A 456 10.42 16.83 22.60
CA ALA A 456 10.72 18.02 21.81
C ALA A 456 9.98 18.00 20.46
N TYR A 457 9.96 16.82 19.79
CA TYR A 457 9.24 16.67 18.54
C TYR A 457 7.72 16.88 18.72
N LEU A 458 7.12 16.29 19.75
CA LEU A 458 5.68 16.45 20.01
C LEU A 458 5.33 17.94 20.31
N LEU A 459 6.19 18.65 21.03
CA LEU A 459 5.99 20.09 21.29
C LEU A 459 6.10 20.91 20.00
N ALA A 460 7.13 20.68 19.19
CA ALA A 460 7.30 21.37 17.91
C ALA A 460 6.14 21.03 16.94
N TYR A 461 5.76 19.76 16.83
CA TYR A 461 4.62 19.31 16.05
C TYR A 461 3.32 20.01 16.48
N ALA A 462 3.05 20.05 17.79
CA ALA A 462 1.86 20.72 18.33
C ALA A 462 1.87 22.22 18.01
N ALA A 463 3.01 22.90 18.19
CA ALA A 463 3.15 24.32 17.87
C ALA A 463 2.90 24.59 16.38
N ILE A 464 3.53 23.86 15.47
CA ILE A 464 3.34 24.00 14.01
C ILE A 464 1.88 23.74 13.63
N THR A 465 1.29 22.68 14.19
CA THR A 465 -0.09 22.28 13.90
C THR A 465 -1.09 23.35 14.39
N LEU A 466 -0.90 23.88 15.59
CA LEU A 466 -1.74 24.95 16.12
C LEU A 466 -1.57 26.27 15.35
N CYS A 467 -0.37 26.61 14.93
CA CYS A 467 -0.14 27.84 14.16
C CYS A 467 -0.79 27.79 12.77
N LEU A 468 -0.66 26.68 12.05
CA LEU A 468 -1.11 26.60 10.65
C LEU A 468 -2.56 26.11 10.51
N PHE A 469 -3.01 25.22 11.39
CA PHE A 469 -4.30 24.51 11.25
C PHE A 469 -5.24 24.75 12.44
N HIS A 470 -5.09 25.88 13.13
CA HIS A 470 -5.97 26.25 14.26
C HIS A 470 -7.47 26.19 13.90
N GLY A 471 -7.84 26.65 12.68
CA GLY A 471 -9.22 26.65 12.21
C GLY A 471 -9.79 25.24 12.07
N GLU A 472 -9.02 24.32 11.46
CA GLU A 472 -9.38 22.93 11.26
C GLU A 472 -9.53 22.18 12.59
N ILE A 473 -8.65 22.47 13.56
CA ILE A 473 -8.70 21.89 14.90
C ILE A 473 -9.96 22.35 15.63
N LYS A 474 -10.27 23.66 15.60
CA LYS A 474 -11.47 24.21 16.22
C LYS A 474 -12.75 23.60 15.65
N ASP A 475 -12.82 23.45 14.33
CA ASP A 475 -13.95 22.80 13.65
C ASP A 475 -14.08 21.32 14.06
N LEU A 476 -12.97 20.61 14.20
CA LEU A 476 -12.95 19.20 14.58
C LEU A 476 -13.45 19.02 16.03
N LEU A 477 -12.96 19.85 16.94
CA LEU A 477 -13.39 19.87 18.35
C LEU A 477 -14.86 20.27 18.48
N GLY A 478 -15.33 21.24 17.68
CA GLY A 478 -16.73 21.65 17.63
C GLY A 478 -17.67 20.51 17.24
N ARG A 479 -17.32 19.77 16.20
CA ARG A 479 -18.09 18.58 15.75
C ARG A 479 -18.09 17.44 16.77
N LEU A 480 -16.97 17.22 17.48
CA LEU A 480 -16.90 16.21 18.54
C LEU A 480 -17.77 16.60 19.76
N LYS A 481 -17.83 17.90 20.12
CA LYS A 481 -18.70 18.40 21.19
C LYS A 481 -20.19 18.26 20.81
N GLN A 482 -20.57 18.59 19.58
CA GLN A 482 -21.95 18.45 19.10
C GLN A 482 -22.40 16.98 19.11
N ARG A 483 -21.53 16.04 18.70
CA ARG A 483 -21.84 14.58 18.75
C ARG A 483 -22.03 14.04 20.19
N LYS A 484 -21.35 14.63 21.18
CA LYS A 484 -21.53 14.28 22.61
C LYS A 484 -22.80 14.89 23.21
N GLN A 485 -23.33 15.96 22.63
CA GLN A 485 -24.51 16.66 23.12
C GLN A 485 -25.82 16.19 22.49
N THR A 486 -25.75 15.32 21.45
CA THR A 486 -26.94 14.63 20.93
C THR A 486 -27.04 13.31 21.70
N PRO A 487 -27.90 13.18 22.74
CA PRO A 487 -28.08 11.91 23.44
C PRO A 487 -28.70 10.90 22.47
N ALA A 488 -28.37 9.63 22.71
CA ALA A 488 -28.95 8.47 22.00
C ALA A 488 -30.45 8.24 22.35
N ASP A 489 -31.13 9.23 22.88
CA ASP A 489 -32.53 9.19 23.35
C ASP A 489 -33.48 9.92 22.39
N THR A 490 -33.61 9.39 21.17
CA THR A 490 -34.86 9.52 20.39
C THR A 490 -35.04 8.25 19.56
N ALA A 491 -34.98 7.10 20.20
CA ALA A 491 -35.62 5.89 19.74
C ALA A 491 -36.75 5.58 20.69
N GLU A 492 -37.85 6.32 20.60
CA GLU A 492 -39.12 5.86 21.17
C GLU A 492 -39.59 4.63 20.34
N PRO A 493 -40.08 3.59 21.01
CA PRO A 493 -40.59 2.40 20.38
C PRO A 493 -42.08 2.66 19.97
N GLN A 494 -42.35 2.59 18.70
CA GLN A 494 -43.66 2.24 18.16
C GLN A 494 -43.48 1.27 16.99
#